data_ad78940cce6be7e5f35aabc036c80b2c
#
_entry.id   ad78940cce6be7e5f35aabc036c80b2c
#
_cell.length_a   1.000
_cell.length_b   1.000
_cell.length_c   1.000
_cell.angle_alpha   90.00
_cell.angle_beta   90.00
_cell.angle_gamma   90.00
#
_symmetry.space_group_name_H-M   'P 1'
#
loop_
_entity.id
_entity.type
_entity.pdbx_description
1 polymer ?
#
loop_
_entity_poly.entity_id
_entity_poly.type
_entity_poly.pdbx_seq_one_letter_code
_entity_poly.pdbx_strand_id
1 'polypeptide(L)'
;MAILSCFTPKRPVLGIADIADELGMSRSTTHRYVITLVALGYLEQGASRKYRLGLRVTNLGMSALNSTGLREHAHPYLEELRQRTSYTTSLAVLDGTEIVYVDRARSFRRGQGSVDLDLHPGSRLPAHATAMGKILLAHLPEPEQRELLGNLKLSKHGPNTITSKKALREELDEVREEGFAVNDEELAPDLYSIAAPVRNEARDVVAAINVAAPSSMISLEEMVDALTPHLLSTADRISARLGYRRADEQP
;
A
#
# COMPACT_ATOMS: atom_id res chain seq x y z
N MET A 1 20.76 8.60 0.12
CA MET A 1 19.28 8.39 0.23
C MET A 1 18.82 8.59 1.69
N ALA A 2 19.48 8.06 2.72
CA ALA A 2 19.05 8.21 4.13
C ALA A 2 18.72 9.66 4.55
N ILE A 3 19.47 10.66 4.07
CA ILE A 3 19.18 12.09 4.34
C ILE A 3 17.79 12.50 3.80
N LEU A 4 17.40 12.03 2.63
CA LEU A 4 16.08 12.36 2.07
C LEU A 4 14.95 11.71 2.88
N SER A 5 15.20 10.54 3.48
CA SER A 5 14.23 9.82 4.32
C SER A 5 14.00 10.45 5.70
N CYS A 6 14.85 11.37 6.15
CA CYS A 6 14.63 12.14 7.40
C CYS A 6 13.43 13.11 7.27
N PHE A 7 13.09 13.52 6.04
CA PHE A 7 11.98 14.45 5.79
C PHE A 7 10.66 13.68 5.75
N THR A 8 9.72 14.07 6.59
CA THR A 8 8.39 13.44 6.68
C THR A 8 7.30 14.51 6.63
N PRO A 9 6.03 14.15 6.38
CA PRO A 9 4.92 15.10 6.46
C PRO A 9 4.83 15.84 7.81
N LYS A 10 5.22 15.17 8.90
CA LYS A 10 5.28 15.78 10.25
C LYS A 10 6.52 16.66 10.46
N ARG A 11 7.58 16.42 9.68
CA ARG A 11 8.87 17.12 9.76
C ARG A 11 9.35 17.51 8.35
N PRO A 12 8.62 18.40 7.64
CA PRO A 12 8.91 18.74 6.25
C PRO A 12 10.14 19.63 6.06
N VAL A 13 10.63 20.25 7.14
CA VAL A 13 11.76 21.19 7.10
C VAL A 13 12.75 20.87 8.22
N LEU A 14 14.01 20.59 7.86
CA LEU A 14 15.08 20.18 8.78
C LEU A 14 16.33 21.03 8.60
N GLY A 15 17.08 21.24 9.69
CA GLY A 15 18.43 21.80 9.67
C GLY A 15 19.51 20.72 9.60
N ILE A 16 20.77 21.11 9.37
CA ILE A 16 21.91 20.19 9.35
C ILE A 16 22.05 19.42 10.66
N ALA A 17 21.82 20.09 11.80
CA ALA A 17 21.90 19.45 13.11
C ALA A 17 20.85 18.35 13.27
N ASP A 18 19.61 18.62 12.90
CA ASP A 18 18.50 17.67 13.00
C ASP A 18 18.79 16.37 12.19
N ILE A 19 19.32 16.53 10.96
CA ILE A 19 19.68 15.40 10.08
C ILE A 19 20.90 14.66 10.63
N ALA A 20 21.91 15.38 11.11
CA ALA A 20 23.13 14.79 11.66
C ALA A 20 22.83 13.93 12.88
N ASP A 21 22.02 14.45 13.80
CA ASP A 21 21.63 13.77 15.04
C ASP A 21 20.80 12.52 14.73
N GLU A 22 19.84 12.60 13.78
CA GLU A 22 19.00 11.46 13.38
C GLU A 22 19.79 10.32 12.73
N LEU A 23 20.81 10.66 11.93
CA LEU A 23 21.63 9.67 11.21
C LEU A 23 22.91 9.25 11.93
N GLY A 24 23.21 9.82 13.10
CA GLY A 24 24.47 9.61 13.81
C GLY A 24 25.71 10.08 13.06
N MET A 25 25.58 11.13 12.22
CA MET A 25 26.64 11.65 11.36
C MET A 25 27.26 12.91 11.93
N SER A 26 28.53 13.20 11.59
CA SER A 26 29.11 14.52 11.91
C SER A 26 28.41 15.64 11.12
N ARG A 27 28.24 16.81 11.73
CA ARG A 27 27.62 17.98 11.06
C ARG A 27 28.35 18.38 9.77
N SER A 28 29.68 18.27 9.72
CA SER A 28 30.49 18.58 8.54
C SER A 28 30.21 17.60 7.41
N THR A 29 30.11 16.33 7.69
CA THR A 29 29.77 15.28 6.71
C THR A 29 28.35 15.46 6.19
N THR A 30 27.38 15.67 7.10
CA THR A 30 25.99 15.95 6.75
C THR A 30 25.85 17.18 5.86
N HIS A 31 26.53 18.26 6.22
CA HIS A 31 26.53 19.50 5.41
C HIS A 31 27.02 19.26 3.99
N ARG A 32 28.13 18.52 3.80
CA ARG A 32 28.66 18.20 2.47
C ARG A 32 27.65 17.43 1.61
N TYR A 33 26.98 16.41 2.17
CA TYR A 33 25.97 15.67 1.43
C TYR A 33 24.73 16.51 1.14
N VAL A 34 24.27 17.32 2.09
CA VAL A 34 23.11 18.19 1.90
C VAL A 34 23.38 19.20 0.79
N ILE A 35 24.55 19.84 0.74
CA ILE A 35 24.91 20.77 -0.35
C ILE A 35 24.93 20.05 -1.70
N THR A 36 25.43 18.82 -1.77
CA THR A 36 25.37 18.00 -3.00
C THR A 36 23.93 17.75 -3.41
N LEU A 37 23.05 17.39 -2.47
CA LEU A 37 21.63 17.13 -2.77
C LEU A 37 20.90 18.42 -3.21
N VAL A 38 21.29 19.59 -2.65
CA VAL A 38 20.79 20.90 -3.10
C VAL A 38 21.25 21.18 -4.54
N ALA A 39 22.55 21.01 -4.83
CA ALA A 39 23.08 21.19 -6.18
C ALA A 39 22.41 20.27 -7.21
N LEU A 40 22.05 19.06 -6.80
CA LEU A 40 21.31 18.10 -7.62
C LEU A 40 19.78 18.36 -7.66
N GLY A 41 19.25 19.32 -6.90
CA GLY A 41 17.84 19.68 -6.87
C GLY A 41 16.94 18.70 -6.09
N TYR A 42 17.52 17.77 -5.32
CA TYR A 42 16.77 16.87 -4.42
C TYR A 42 16.41 17.53 -3.08
N LEU A 43 17.15 18.55 -2.68
CA LEU A 43 16.85 19.43 -1.56
C LEU A 43 16.79 20.87 -2.03
N GLU A 44 16.00 21.67 -1.32
CA GLU A 44 15.95 23.12 -1.45
C GLU A 44 16.28 23.76 -0.12
N GLN A 45 17.09 24.82 -0.15
CA GLN A 45 17.42 25.60 1.04
C GLN A 45 16.45 26.77 1.18
N GLY A 46 15.78 26.86 2.33
CA GLY A 46 14.96 28.01 2.70
C GLY A 46 15.76 29.16 3.33
N ALA A 47 15.08 30.28 3.60
CA ALA A 47 15.68 31.50 4.12
C ALA A 47 16.39 31.35 5.50
N SER A 48 15.99 30.37 6.32
CA SER A 48 16.52 30.12 7.67
C SER A 48 17.65 29.09 7.73
N ARG A 49 18.35 28.86 6.64
CA ARG A 49 19.35 27.77 6.52
C ARG A 49 18.80 26.37 6.85
N LYS A 50 17.49 26.21 6.75
CA LYS A 50 16.82 24.92 6.81
C LYS A 50 16.54 24.41 5.41
N TYR A 51 16.34 23.10 5.27
CA TYR A 51 16.19 22.40 4.01
C TYR A 51 14.83 21.72 3.95
N ARG A 52 14.31 21.54 2.75
CA ARG A 52 13.11 20.74 2.43
C ARG A 52 13.36 19.88 1.21
N LEU A 53 12.52 18.89 0.97
CA LEU A 53 12.59 18.10 -0.27
C LEU A 53 12.35 18.98 -1.49
N GLY A 54 13.21 18.86 -2.49
CA GLY A 54 13.04 19.48 -3.79
C GLY A 54 12.16 18.63 -4.71
N LEU A 55 11.51 19.25 -5.70
CA LEU A 55 10.58 18.58 -6.62
C LEU A 55 11.20 17.42 -7.41
N ARG A 56 12.52 17.36 -7.56
CA ARG A 56 13.19 16.22 -8.20
C ARG A 56 12.98 14.88 -7.51
N VAL A 57 12.67 14.87 -6.20
CA VAL A 57 12.32 13.65 -5.47
C VAL A 57 11.05 13.01 -6.04
N THR A 58 10.09 13.83 -6.49
CA THR A 58 8.85 13.35 -7.11
C THR A 58 9.11 12.51 -8.36
N ASN A 59 10.09 12.89 -9.18
CA ASN A 59 10.45 12.13 -10.39
C ASN A 59 10.95 10.72 -10.05
N LEU A 60 11.74 10.57 -8.96
CA LEU A 60 12.20 9.25 -8.51
C LEU A 60 11.02 8.39 -8.02
N GLY A 61 10.14 8.97 -7.22
CA GLY A 61 8.94 8.29 -6.74
C GLY A 61 8.03 7.83 -7.89
N MET A 62 7.76 8.72 -8.84
CA MET A 62 6.95 8.40 -10.03
C MET A 62 7.62 7.34 -10.91
N SER A 63 8.94 7.41 -11.12
CA SER A 63 9.68 6.38 -11.85
C SER A 63 9.59 5.01 -11.17
N ALA A 64 9.68 4.97 -9.84
CA ALA A 64 9.55 3.73 -9.08
C ALA A 64 8.13 3.15 -9.20
N LEU A 65 7.08 3.97 -9.02
CA LEU A 65 5.68 3.55 -9.13
C LEU A 65 5.30 3.10 -10.55
N ASN A 66 5.91 3.70 -11.57
CA ASN A 66 5.60 3.38 -12.98
C ASN A 66 6.57 2.33 -13.57
N SER A 67 7.59 1.88 -12.82
CA SER A 67 8.65 1.00 -13.35
C SER A 67 8.12 -0.35 -13.89
N THR A 68 7.00 -0.83 -13.38
CA THR A 68 6.39 -2.10 -13.78
C THR A 68 5.22 -1.94 -14.76
N GLY A 69 4.84 -0.71 -15.11
CA GLY A 69 3.59 -0.45 -15.87
C GLY A 69 2.30 -0.83 -15.12
N LEU A 70 2.43 -1.36 -13.90
CA LEU A 70 1.31 -1.89 -13.12
C LEU A 70 0.19 -0.87 -12.92
N ARG A 71 0.55 0.37 -12.59
CA ARG A 71 -0.42 1.46 -12.42
C ARG A 71 -1.20 1.76 -13.70
N GLU A 72 -0.49 1.87 -14.83
CA GLU A 72 -1.08 2.18 -16.13
C GLU A 72 -2.08 1.10 -16.57
N HIS A 73 -1.73 -0.17 -16.34
CA HIS A 73 -2.60 -1.29 -16.66
C HIS A 73 -3.79 -1.41 -15.72
N ALA A 74 -3.65 -1.09 -14.44
CA ALA A 74 -4.69 -1.28 -13.43
C ALA A 74 -5.68 -0.11 -13.34
N HIS A 75 -5.22 1.14 -13.53
CA HIS A 75 -6.01 2.35 -13.29
C HIS A 75 -7.41 2.36 -13.96
N PRO A 76 -7.58 2.03 -15.24
CA PRO A 76 -8.90 2.03 -15.88
C PRO A 76 -9.89 1.05 -15.21
N TYR A 77 -9.39 -0.10 -14.77
CA TYR A 77 -10.19 -1.13 -14.11
C TYR A 77 -10.57 -0.76 -12.68
N LEU A 78 -9.67 -0.10 -11.95
CA LEU A 78 -9.99 0.43 -10.62
C LEU A 78 -11.08 1.49 -10.72
N GLU A 79 -11.00 2.36 -11.72
CA GLU A 79 -12.00 3.42 -11.95
C GLU A 79 -13.37 2.82 -12.31
N GLU A 80 -13.40 1.77 -13.16
CA GLU A 80 -14.62 1.03 -13.48
C GLU A 80 -15.20 0.35 -12.22
N LEU A 81 -14.37 -0.31 -11.42
CA LEU A 81 -14.79 -0.94 -10.17
C LEU A 81 -15.36 0.08 -9.18
N ARG A 82 -14.70 1.24 -9.04
CA ARG A 82 -15.19 2.36 -8.24
C ARG A 82 -16.57 2.86 -8.72
N GLN A 83 -16.76 2.98 -10.02
CA GLN A 83 -18.05 3.41 -10.58
C GLN A 83 -19.17 2.40 -10.30
N ARG A 84 -18.88 1.10 -10.43
CA ARG A 84 -19.83 0.02 -10.17
C ARG A 84 -20.21 -0.10 -8.70
N THR A 85 -19.23 0.00 -7.81
CA THR A 85 -19.43 -0.19 -6.36
C THR A 85 -19.79 1.11 -5.63
N SER A 86 -19.44 2.26 -6.21
CA SER A 86 -19.49 3.59 -5.58
C SER A 86 -18.55 3.74 -4.37
N TYR A 87 -17.67 2.79 -4.10
CA TYR A 87 -16.71 2.81 -3.01
C TYR A 87 -15.29 3.09 -3.50
N THR A 88 -14.38 3.39 -2.58
CA THR A 88 -12.98 3.61 -2.89
C THR A 88 -12.31 2.31 -3.29
N THR A 89 -11.58 2.33 -4.40
CA THR A 89 -10.75 1.20 -4.86
C THR A 89 -9.29 1.59 -4.89
N SER A 90 -8.41 0.66 -4.60
CA SER A 90 -6.98 0.94 -4.58
C SER A 90 -6.18 -0.26 -5.07
N LEU A 91 -4.92 0.01 -5.44
CA LEU A 91 -3.90 -0.97 -5.80
C LEU A 91 -2.70 -0.77 -4.90
N ALA A 92 -2.15 -1.86 -4.36
CA ALA A 92 -0.94 -1.82 -3.54
C ALA A 92 -0.01 -3.00 -3.86
N VAL A 93 1.27 -2.79 -3.54
CA VAL A 93 2.34 -3.80 -3.59
C VAL A 93 2.91 -4.00 -2.20
N LEU A 94 3.59 -5.13 -1.97
CA LEU A 94 4.30 -5.41 -0.72
C LEU A 94 5.71 -4.81 -0.76
N ASP A 95 6.11 -4.15 0.31
CA ASP A 95 7.49 -3.71 0.54
C ASP A 95 7.88 -3.98 1.99
N GLY A 96 8.60 -5.06 2.19
CA GLY A 96 8.90 -5.58 3.52
C GLY A 96 7.63 -5.96 4.29
N THR A 97 7.40 -5.33 5.44
CA THR A 97 6.25 -5.61 6.32
C THR A 97 5.07 -4.68 6.08
N GLU A 98 5.14 -3.84 5.07
CA GLU A 98 4.12 -2.85 4.74
C GLU A 98 3.64 -3.00 3.30
N ILE A 99 2.43 -2.54 3.04
CA ILE A 99 1.96 -2.29 1.68
C ILE A 99 2.24 -0.85 1.27
N VAL A 100 2.55 -0.66 -0.01
CA VAL A 100 2.69 0.67 -0.63
C VAL A 100 1.57 0.85 -1.64
N TYR A 101 0.78 1.91 -1.48
CA TYR A 101 -0.26 2.27 -2.43
C TYR A 101 0.36 2.73 -3.73
N VAL A 102 0.00 2.07 -4.83
CA VAL A 102 0.44 2.40 -6.20
C VAL A 102 -0.59 3.27 -6.91
N ASP A 103 -1.86 2.98 -6.69
CA ASP A 103 -2.97 3.74 -7.28
C ASP A 103 -4.22 3.73 -6.38
N ARG A 104 -5.09 4.74 -6.57
CA ARG A 104 -6.30 4.88 -5.78
C ARG A 104 -7.36 5.70 -6.54
N ALA A 105 -8.53 5.11 -6.72
CA ALA A 105 -9.73 5.78 -7.24
C ALA A 105 -10.70 6.03 -6.05
N ARG A 106 -10.77 7.28 -5.60
CA ARG A 106 -11.57 7.67 -4.43
C ARG A 106 -13.06 7.67 -4.74
N SER A 107 -13.88 7.20 -3.81
CA SER A 107 -15.34 7.35 -3.86
C SER A 107 -15.74 8.83 -3.95
N PHE A 108 -16.80 9.12 -4.71
CA PHE A 108 -17.41 10.45 -4.74
C PHE A 108 -18.40 10.67 -3.58
N ARG A 109 -18.78 9.63 -2.87
CA ARG A 109 -19.67 9.73 -1.71
C ARG A 109 -18.91 10.38 -0.55
N ARG A 110 -19.07 11.70 -0.38
CA ARG A 110 -18.65 12.41 0.81
C ARG A 110 -19.78 12.28 1.83
N GLY A 111 -19.64 11.39 2.79
CA GLY A 111 -20.62 11.19 3.87
C GLY A 111 -19.99 11.43 5.25
N GLN A 112 -20.81 11.76 6.25
CA GLN A 112 -20.44 11.71 7.65
C GLN A 112 -20.02 10.26 7.96
N GLY A 113 -18.81 10.05 8.49
CA GLY A 113 -18.29 8.73 8.81
C GLY A 113 -17.21 8.21 7.84
N SER A 114 -16.77 8.99 6.83
CA SER A 114 -15.62 8.56 6.04
C SER A 114 -14.38 8.49 6.93
N VAL A 115 -13.81 7.29 7.08
CA VAL A 115 -12.47 7.11 7.64
C VAL A 115 -11.49 7.66 6.60
N ASP A 116 -11.24 8.97 6.66
CA ASP A 116 -10.29 9.62 5.75
C ASP A 116 -8.87 9.39 6.29
N LEU A 117 -8.27 8.28 5.89
CA LEU A 117 -6.88 7.98 6.22
C LEU A 117 -5.88 8.84 5.42
N ASP A 118 -6.37 9.83 4.65
CA ASP A 118 -5.57 10.68 3.74
C ASP A 118 -4.56 9.88 2.88
N LEU A 119 -4.97 8.70 2.43
CA LEU A 119 -4.13 7.80 1.63
C LEU A 119 -4.02 8.29 0.19
N HIS A 120 -2.81 8.19 -0.34
CA HIS A 120 -2.45 8.56 -1.71
C HIS A 120 -1.39 7.58 -2.27
N PRO A 121 -1.09 7.55 -3.57
CA PRO A 121 0.03 6.79 -4.09
C PRO A 121 1.33 7.12 -3.33
N GLY A 122 2.06 6.09 -2.91
CA GLY A 122 3.21 6.19 -2.02
C GLY A 122 2.90 6.08 -0.51
N SER A 123 1.63 6.13 -0.09
CA SER A 123 1.25 5.87 1.31
C SER A 123 1.58 4.43 1.69
N ARG A 124 1.97 4.22 2.95
CA ARG A 124 2.39 2.94 3.51
C ARG A 124 1.48 2.55 4.67
N LEU A 125 1.08 1.29 4.70
CA LEU A 125 0.28 0.73 5.79
C LEU A 125 0.81 -0.66 6.19
N PRO A 126 0.63 -1.08 7.45
CA PRO A 126 1.05 -2.39 7.92
C PRO A 126 0.31 -3.50 7.16
N ALA A 127 1.05 -4.45 6.58
CA ALA A 127 0.47 -5.52 5.77
C ALA A 127 -0.50 -6.40 6.59
N HIS A 128 -0.17 -6.72 7.84
CA HIS A 128 -0.98 -7.60 8.68
C HIS A 128 -2.36 -7.05 9.04
N ALA A 129 -2.55 -5.73 8.98
CA ALA A 129 -3.80 -5.05 9.37
C ALA A 129 -4.60 -4.55 8.17
N THR A 130 -4.30 -5.02 6.96
CA THR A 130 -5.00 -4.59 5.74
C THR A 130 -5.38 -5.80 4.88
N ALA A 131 -6.56 -5.78 4.26
CA ALA A 131 -6.98 -6.87 3.35
C ALA A 131 -5.98 -7.06 2.20
N MET A 132 -5.50 -5.99 1.55
CA MET A 132 -4.46 -6.10 0.51
C MET A 132 -3.17 -6.70 1.04
N GLY A 133 -2.77 -6.33 2.26
CA GLY A 133 -1.58 -6.88 2.88
C GLY A 133 -1.72 -8.37 3.20
N LYS A 134 -2.88 -8.81 3.68
CA LYS A 134 -3.15 -10.24 3.90
C LYS A 134 -3.08 -11.03 2.58
N ILE A 135 -3.63 -10.51 1.48
CA ILE A 135 -3.47 -11.11 0.13
C ILE A 135 -1.98 -11.27 -0.22
N LEU A 136 -1.21 -10.20 -0.09
CA LEU A 136 0.19 -10.21 -0.49
C LEU A 136 1.04 -11.13 0.40
N LEU A 137 0.79 -11.13 1.70
CA LEU A 137 1.45 -12.04 2.65
C LEU A 137 1.08 -13.51 2.40
N ALA A 138 -0.21 -13.79 2.13
CA ALA A 138 -0.71 -15.14 1.90
C ALA A 138 -0.06 -15.82 0.68
N HIS A 139 0.29 -15.04 -0.34
CA HIS A 139 0.83 -15.56 -1.59
C HIS A 139 2.36 -15.45 -1.73
N LEU A 140 3.08 -15.02 -0.69
CA LEU A 140 4.54 -15.12 -0.68
C LEU A 140 4.99 -16.59 -0.76
N PRO A 141 6.15 -16.86 -1.38
CA PRO A 141 6.82 -18.15 -1.24
C PRO A 141 7.00 -18.52 0.22
N GLU A 142 6.78 -19.78 0.59
CA GLU A 142 6.76 -20.21 1.99
C GLU A 142 8.00 -19.82 2.81
N PRO A 143 9.25 -19.89 2.27
CA PRO A 143 10.43 -19.45 3.00
C PRO A 143 10.41 -17.95 3.31
N GLU A 144 10.03 -17.11 2.34
CA GLU A 144 9.94 -15.65 2.49
C GLU A 144 8.84 -15.26 3.47
N GLN A 145 7.66 -15.90 3.36
CA GLN A 145 6.54 -15.68 4.28
C GLN A 145 6.95 -16.01 5.72
N ARG A 146 7.62 -17.16 5.93
CA ARG A 146 8.06 -17.59 7.27
C ARG A 146 9.06 -16.61 7.87
N GLU A 147 10.04 -16.16 7.09
CA GLU A 147 11.04 -15.19 7.53
C GLU A 147 10.38 -13.84 7.88
N LEU A 148 9.52 -13.34 6.98
CA LEU A 148 8.85 -12.06 7.16
C LEU A 148 7.93 -12.09 8.38
N LEU A 149 7.09 -13.11 8.55
CA LEU A 149 6.22 -13.27 9.71
C LEU A 149 7.03 -13.46 11.01
N GLY A 150 8.22 -14.05 10.93
CA GLY A 150 9.16 -14.15 12.06
C GLY A 150 9.53 -12.77 12.62
N ASN A 151 9.80 -11.82 11.74
CA ASN A 151 10.27 -10.47 12.05
C ASN A 151 9.14 -9.44 12.21
N LEU A 152 7.90 -9.79 11.83
CA LEU A 152 6.75 -8.89 11.82
C LEU A 152 6.32 -8.53 13.25
N LYS A 153 6.16 -7.23 13.50
CA LYS A 153 5.55 -6.70 14.72
C LYS A 153 4.07 -6.50 14.49
N LEU A 154 3.23 -7.27 15.17
CA LEU A 154 1.78 -7.21 15.05
C LEU A 154 1.23 -6.14 16.00
N SER A 155 1.41 -4.87 15.65
CA SER A 155 0.87 -3.75 16.42
C SER A 155 -0.65 -3.67 16.26
N LYS A 156 -1.34 -3.34 17.33
CA LYS A 156 -2.79 -3.09 17.29
C LYS A 156 -3.07 -1.73 16.65
N HIS A 157 -3.97 -1.68 15.68
CA HIS A 157 -4.40 -0.48 14.95
C HIS A 157 -5.89 -0.23 15.13
N GLY A 158 -6.73 -1.17 14.76
CA GLY A 158 -8.19 -1.17 14.96
C GLY A 158 -8.63 -2.12 16.08
N PRO A 159 -9.95 -2.17 16.36
CA PRO A 159 -10.49 -3.03 17.41
C PRO A 159 -10.20 -4.51 17.16
N ASN A 160 -10.29 -4.95 15.91
CA ASN A 160 -10.18 -6.37 15.51
C ASN A 160 -8.80 -6.74 14.92
N THR A 161 -7.77 -5.88 15.01
CA THR A 161 -6.43 -6.18 14.50
C THR A 161 -5.93 -7.53 15.01
N ILE A 162 -5.48 -8.39 14.12
CA ILE A 162 -4.83 -9.66 14.46
C ILE A 162 -3.46 -9.36 15.07
N THR A 163 -3.27 -9.71 16.35
CA THR A 163 -2.03 -9.47 17.10
C THR A 163 -1.28 -10.75 17.46
N SER A 164 -1.79 -11.91 17.06
CA SER A 164 -1.16 -13.22 17.25
C SER A 164 -0.59 -13.75 15.93
N LYS A 165 0.70 -14.14 15.94
CA LYS A 165 1.33 -14.75 14.74
C LYS A 165 0.68 -16.08 14.34
N LYS A 166 0.11 -16.82 15.30
CA LYS A 166 -0.63 -18.04 15.01
C LYS A 166 -1.92 -17.71 14.27
N ALA A 167 -2.74 -16.82 14.83
CA ALA A 167 -3.99 -16.40 14.20
C ALA A 167 -3.76 -15.76 12.82
N LEU A 168 -2.68 -14.97 12.65
CA LEU A 168 -2.35 -14.43 11.34
C LEU A 168 -2.02 -15.52 10.31
N ARG A 169 -1.31 -16.59 10.69
CA ARG A 169 -1.03 -17.70 9.77
C ARG A 169 -2.31 -18.42 9.36
N GLU A 170 -3.18 -18.72 10.31
CA GLU A 170 -4.48 -19.33 10.07
C GLU A 170 -5.30 -18.49 9.10
N GLU A 171 -5.41 -17.18 9.33
CA GLU A 171 -6.05 -16.23 8.43
C GLU A 171 -5.42 -16.21 7.02
N LEU A 172 -4.08 -16.23 6.91
CA LEU A 172 -3.40 -16.23 5.60
C LEU A 172 -3.62 -17.54 4.83
N ASP A 173 -3.78 -18.65 5.51
CA ASP A 173 -4.13 -19.93 4.88
C ASP A 173 -5.57 -19.90 4.35
N GLU A 174 -6.52 -19.37 5.11
CA GLU A 174 -7.90 -19.15 4.68
C GLU A 174 -7.96 -18.20 3.46
N VAL A 175 -7.25 -17.07 3.51
CA VAL A 175 -7.14 -16.11 2.39
C VAL A 175 -6.62 -16.76 1.13
N ARG A 176 -5.68 -17.70 1.23
CA ARG A 176 -5.13 -18.43 0.08
C ARG A 176 -6.15 -19.39 -0.53
N GLU A 177 -6.96 -20.03 0.31
CA GLU A 177 -8.01 -20.98 -0.11
C GLU A 177 -9.20 -20.26 -0.74
N GLU A 178 -9.67 -19.18 -0.10
CA GLU A 178 -10.82 -18.40 -0.57
C GLU A 178 -10.51 -17.52 -1.78
N GLY A 179 -9.24 -17.11 -1.96
CA GLY A 179 -8.79 -16.26 -3.05
C GLY A 179 -9.10 -14.76 -2.87
N PHE A 180 -9.65 -14.38 -1.73
CA PHE A 180 -9.84 -12.97 -1.33
C PHE A 180 -9.56 -12.80 0.17
N ALA A 181 -9.41 -11.57 0.63
CA ALA A 181 -9.22 -11.24 2.04
C ALA A 181 -10.22 -10.18 2.49
N VAL A 182 -10.62 -10.26 3.73
CA VAL A 182 -11.50 -9.29 4.39
C VAL A 182 -10.70 -8.49 5.41
N ASN A 183 -11.01 -7.22 5.59
CA ASN A 183 -10.58 -6.40 6.72
C ASN A 183 -11.84 -5.93 7.45
N ASP A 184 -12.04 -6.43 8.65
CA ASP A 184 -13.10 -6.06 9.57
C ASP A 184 -12.51 -5.17 10.66
N GLU A 185 -12.46 -3.86 10.42
CA GLU A 185 -11.96 -2.86 11.39
C GLU A 185 -10.57 -3.18 11.98
N GLU A 186 -9.75 -3.93 11.25
CA GLU A 186 -8.40 -4.29 11.70
C GLU A 186 -7.43 -3.12 11.61
N LEU A 187 -7.57 -2.27 10.59
CA LEU A 187 -6.71 -1.10 10.37
C LEU A 187 -7.17 0.12 11.17
N ALA A 188 -8.46 0.34 11.21
CA ALA A 188 -9.09 1.47 11.91
C ALA A 188 -10.53 1.12 12.24
N PRO A 189 -11.10 1.70 13.32
CA PRO A 189 -12.54 1.61 13.58
C PRO A 189 -13.36 2.10 12.38
N ASP A 190 -14.55 1.57 12.22
CA ASP A 190 -15.52 1.95 11.17
C ASP A 190 -15.02 1.76 9.73
N LEU A 191 -13.99 0.94 9.49
CA LEU A 191 -13.44 0.68 8.16
C LEU A 191 -13.51 -0.80 7.79
N TYR A 192 -14.28 -1.10 6.74
CA TYR A 192 -14.29 -2.40 6.08
C TYR A 192 -13.55 -2.37 4.75
N SER A 193 -12.92 -3.46 4.39
CA SER A 193 -12.42 -3.66 3.02
C SER A 193 -12.29 -5.13 2.66
N ILE A 194 -12.46 -5.41 1.37
CA ILE A 194 -12.16 -6.71 0.76
C ILE A 194 -11.04 -6.52 -0.28
N ALA A 195 -10.18 -7.52 -0.45
CA ALA A 195 -9.08 -7.46 -1.39
C ALA A 195 -8.92 -8.75 -2.20
N ALA A 196 -8.37 -8.62 -3.41
CA ALA A 196 -8.11 -9.74 -4.32
C ALA A 196 -6.69 -9.64 -4.92
N PRO A 197 -6.06 -10.79 -5.27
CA PRO A 197 -4.70 -10.84 -5.82
C PRO A 197 -4.67 -10.44 -7.29
N VAL A 198 -3.62 -9.71 -7.68
CA VAL A 198 -3.26 -9.43 -9.07
C VAL A 198 -2.00 -10.22 -9.40
N ARG A 199 -2.07 -11.03 -10.47
CA ARG A 199 -1.04 -11.97 -10.88
C ARG A 199 -0.33 -11.54 -12.16
N ASN A 200 0.93 -11.91 -12.28
CA ASN A 200 1.71 -11.74 -13.50
C ASN A 200 1.68 -13.00 -14.39
N GLU A 201 2.41 -12.97 -15.52
CA GLU A 201 2.56 -14.09 -16.45
C GLU A 201 3.15 -15.36 -15.77
N ALA A 202 4.04 -15.19 -14.81
CA ALA A 202 4.62 -16.28 -14.03
C ALA A 202 3.67 -16.85 -12.95
N ARG A 203 2.44 -16.32 -12.85
CA ARG A 203 1.43 -16.65 -11.83
C ARG A 203 1.72 -16.16 -10.43
N ASP A 204 2.78 -15.36 -10.25
CA ASP A 204 3.09 -14.75 -8.96
C ASP A 204 2.08 -13.64 -8.65
N VAL A 205 1.70 -13.50 -7.39
CA VAL A 205 0.92 -12.35 -6.91
C VAL A 205 1.86 -11.17 -6.72
N VAL A 206 1.78 -10.21 -7.65
CA VAL A 206 2.66 -9.02 -7.69
C VAL A 206 2.02 -7.78 -7.09
N ALA A 207 0.70 -7.78 -6.93
CA ALA A 207 -0.06 -6.71 -6.33
C ALA A 207 -1.39 -7.22 -5.77
N ALA A 208 -2.08 -6.37 -5.02
CA ALA A 208 -3.45 -6.60 -4.60
C ALA A 208 -4.31 -5.36 -4.89
N ILE A 209 -5.58 -5.57 -5.22
CA ILE A 209 -6.58 -4.52 -5.31
C ILE A 209 -7.60 -4.66 -4.18
N ASN A 210 -8.25 -3.55 -3.79
CA ASN A 210 -9.31 -3.59 -2.79
C ASN A 210 -10.52 -2.72 -3.17
N VAL A 211 -11.62 -3.00 -2.48
CA VAL A 211 -12.76 -2.11 -2.29
C VAL A 211 -12.82 -1.81 -0.80
N ALA A 212 -12.90 -0.52 -0.43
CA ALA A 212 -12.94 -0.08 0.97
C ALA A 212 -14.11 0.88 1.20
N ALA A 213 -14.84 0.68 2.28
CA ALA A 213 -15.99 1.47 2.67
C ALA A 213 -16.07 1.66 4.19
N PRO A 214 -16.68 2.78 4.66
CA PRO A 214 -17.07 2.91 6.05
C PRO A 214 -18.15 1.88 6.44
N SER A 215 -18.05 1.33 7.66
CA SER A 215 -19.06 0.39 8.21
C SER A 215 -20.47 1.01 8.31
N SER A 216 -20.55 2.33 8.37
CA SER A 216 -21.81 3.07 8.36
C SER A 216 -22.56 3.06 7.00
N MET A 217 -21.86 2.64 5.91
CA MET A 217 -22.42 2.66 4.55
C MET A 217 -22.80 1.28 4.03
N ILE A 218 -22.24 0.22 4.57
CA ILE A 218 -22.45 -1.17 4.13
C ILE A 218 -22.11 -2.10 5.29
N SER A 219 -22.87 -3.17 5.48
CA SER A 219 -22.48 -4.24 6.39
C SER A 219 -21.33 -5.08 5.82
N LEU A 220 -20.59 -5.77 6.68
CA LEU A 220 -19.50 -6.63 6.22
C LEU A 220 -20.01 -7.78 5.34
N GLU A 221 -21.12 -8.41 5.74
CA GLU A 221 -21.79 -9.48 5.01
C GLU A 221 -22.20 -9.01 3.60
N GLU A 222 -22.89 -7.86 3.51
CA GLU A 222 -23.27 -7.28 2.22
C GLU A 222 -22.05 -6.92 1.36
N MET A 223 -20.97 -6.41 1.96
CA MET A 223 -19.72 -6.12 1.25
C MET A 223 -19.13 -7.40 0.64
N VAL A 224 -19.06 -8.48 1.41
CA VAL A 224 -18.53 -9.76 0.95
C VAL A 224 -19.42 -10.33 -0.16
N ASP A 225 -20.72 -10.45 0.07
CA ASP A 225 -21.64 -11.11 -0.87
C ASP A 225 -21.80 -10.35 -2.18
N ALA A 226 -22.00 -9.03 -2.10
CA ALA A 226 -22.30 -8.23 -3.29
C ALA A 226 -21.06 -7.76 -4.06
N LEU A 227 -19.93 -7.47 -3.36
CA LEU A 227 -18.81 -6.82 -4.00
C LEU A 227 -17.66 -7.77 -4.37
N THR A 228 -17.50 -8.91 -3.68
CA THR A 228 -16.43 -9.87 -3.97
C THR A 228 -16.43 -10.37 -5.42
N PRO A 229 -17.57 -10.71 -6.04
CA PRO A 229 -17.57 -11.11 -7.45
C PRO A 229 -17.05 -10.04 -8.40
N HIS A 230 -17.39 -8.76 -8.14
CA HIS A 230 -16.90 -7.64 -8.93
C HIS A 230 -15.42 -7.40 -8.74
N LEU A 231 -14.94 -7.51 -7.50
CA LEU A 231 -13.54 -7.37 -7.14
C LEU A 231 -12.67 -8.45 -7.81
N LEU A 232 -13.05 -9.73 -7.68
CA LEU A 232 -12.35 -10.86 -8.29
C LEU A 232 -12.30 -10.75 -9.82
N SER A 233 -13.44 -10.45 -10.46
CA SER A 233 -13.48 -10.22 -11.91
C SER A 233 -12.55 -9.10 -12.35
N THR A 234 -12.46 -8.02 -11.55
CA THR A 234 -11.56 -6.90 -11.84
C THR A 234 -10.09 -7.31 -11.67
N ALA A 235 -9.77 -8.05 -10.62
CA ALA A 235 -8.41 -8.56 -10.37
C ALA A 235 -7.95 -9.49 -11.52
N ASP A 236 -8.82 -10.36 -12.00
CA ASP A 236 -8.55 -11.24 -13.16
C ASP A 236 -8.27 -10.45 -14.44
N ARG A 237 -9.08 -9.42 -14.72
CA ARG A 237 -8.89 -8.55 -15.89
C ARG A 237 -7.56 -7.79 -15.85
N ILE A 238 -7.17 -7.29 -14.68
CA ILE A 238 -5.86 -6.65 -14.50
C ILE A 238 -4.74 -7.69 -14.67
N SER A 239 -4.89 -8.87 -14.07
CA SER A 239 -3.92 -9.97 -14.19
C SER A 239 -3.72 -10.41 -15.65
N ALA A 240 -4.81 -10.51 -16.42
CA ALA A 240 -4.75 -10.83 -17.86
C ALA A 240 -3.95 -9.77 -18.65
N ARG A 241 -4.05 -8.47 -18.26
CA ARG A 241 -3.23 -7.39 -18.86
C ARG A 241 -1.75 -7.51 -18.52
N LEU A 242 -1.43 -8.21 -17.43
CA LEU A 242 -0.06 -8.52 -17.00
C LEU A 242 0.42 -9.89 -17.52
N GLY A 243 -0.32 -10.50 -18.45
CA GLY A 243 0.06 -11.75 -19.08
C GLY A 243 -0.39 -13.03 -18.36
N TYR A 244 -1.09 -12.90 -17.22
CA TYR A 244 -1.64 -14.06 -16.51
C TYR A 244 -2.68 -14.77 -17.36
N ARG A 245 -2.58 -16.12 -17.43
CA ARG A 245 -3.59 -17.01 -18.03
C ARG A 245 -4.01 -18.05 -17.00
N ARG A 246 -5.32 -18.27 -16.88
CA ARG A 246 -5.85 -19.34 -16.06
C ARG A 246 -5.45 -20.71 -16.63
N ALA A 247 -5.35 -21.72 -15.77
CA ALA A 247 -4.92 -23.06 -16.19
C ALA A 247 -5.86 -23.70 -17.22
N ASP A 248 -7.14 -23.37 -17.19
CA ASP A 248 -8.21 -23.83 -18.07
C ASP A 248 -8.24 -23.12 -19.45
N GLU A 249 -7.44 -22.06 -19.64
CA GLU A 249 -7.33 -21.33 -20.91
C GLU A 249 -6.06 -21.71 -21.71
N GLN A 250 -5.35 -22.75 -21.30
CA GLN A 250 -4.22 -23.25 -22.09
C GLN A 250 -4.74 -24.16 -23.24
N PRO A 251 -4.28 -23.88 -24.49
CA PRO A 251 -4.71 -24.64 -25.66
C PRO A 251 -4.25 -26.11 -25.62
#